data_9c7a82e72fc61a98b9ace7e290107e84
#
_entry.id   9c7a82e72fc61a98b9ace7e290107e84
#
_cell.length_a   1.000
_cell.length_b   1.000
_cell.length_c   1.000
_cell.angle_alpha   90.00
_cell.angle_beta   90.00
_cell.angle_gamma   90.00
#
_symmetry.space_group_name_H-M   'P 1'
#
loop_
_entity.id
_entity.type
_entity.pdbx_description
1 polymer ?
#
loop_
_entity_poly.entity_id
_entity_poly.type
_entity_poly.pdbx_seq_one_letter_code
_entity_poly.pdbx_strand_id
1 'polypeptide(L)'
;MSAEALRLEDLSKSFGGVPAVRGVSLAIADGERRLLLGPNGAGKTTLFNLVTGDLPPDTGSIRLFGREISRMAAHRRVHLGLARTYQVITLFPRDTLAHNLELALLGLSPLRWNPVALLSRRPELRERALAVLDRLGLRPAADRRLSDTSYGEQRRVEIAMALSQEPRVLLLDEPFAGLSQEERRDIQQQLAAIPRRVTVVMIEHDLDVALSFAERITVLHQGEIIVEGSRAEVVADARVQEVYLGT
;
A
#
# COMPACT_ATOMS: atom_id res chain seq x y z
N MET A 1 -14.61 -14.25 -16.40
CA MET A 1 -13.53 -13.24 -16.32
C MET A 1 -13.68 -12.58 -14.95
N SER A 2 -12.68 -12.66 -14.08
CA SER A 2 -12.70 -11.95 -12.79
C SER A 2 -12.78 -10.43 -13.05
N ALA A 3 -13.55 -9.70 -12.22
CA ALA A 3 -13.62 -8.26 -12.31
C ALA A 3 -12.23 -7.65 -12.03
N GLU A 4 -11.84 -6.63 -12.79
CA GLU A 4 -10.58 -5.91 -12.58
C GLU A 4 -10.75 -4.90 -11.44
N ALA A 5 -9.84 -4.94 -10.46
CA ALA A 5 -9.79 -3.96 -9.39
C ALA A 5 -9.05 -2.68 -9.83
N LEU A 6 -7.91 -2.87 -10.52
CA LEU A 6 -7.09 -1.76 -11.01
C LEU A 6 -6.64 -2.04 -12.45
N ARG A 7 -6.79 -1.05 -13.34
CA ARG A 7 -6.30 -1.10 -14.71
C ARG A 7 -5.53 0.17 -15.03
N LEU A 8 -4.32 0.00 -15.54
CA LEU A 8 -3.45 1.04 -16.09
C LEU A 8 -3.34 0.83 -17.59
N GLU A 9 -3.46 1.89 -18.39
CA GLU A 9 -3.35 1.83 -19.86
C GLU A 9 -2.39 2.91 -20.34
N ASP A 10 -1.27 2.50 -20.95
CA ASP A 10 -0.22 3.33 -21.54
C ASP A 10 0.25 4.49 -20.64
N LEU A 11 0.34 4.20 -19.34
CA LEU A 11 0.62 5.19 -18.31
C LEU A 11 2.06 5.67 -18.39
N SER A 12 2.26 6.98 -18.51
CA SER A 12 3.61 7.58 -18.57
C SER A 12 3.75 8.78 -17.64
N LYS A 13 4.99 8.96 -17.12
CA LYS A 13 5.38 10.09 -16.28
C LYS A 13 6.86 10.39 -16.44
N SER A 14 7.17 11.68 -16.66
CA SER A 14 8.55 12.17 -16.75
C SER A 14 8.78 13.31 -15.75
N PHE A 15 10.03 13.48 -15.32
CA PHE A 15 10.50 14.56 -14.46
C PHE A 15 11.69 15.24 -15.12
N GLY A 16 11.57 16.53 -15.45
CA GLY A 16 12.66 17.26 -16.09
C GLY A 16 13.15 16.62 -17.41
N GLY A 17 12.23 15.98 -18.16
CA GLY A 17 12.57 15.26 -19.40
C GLY A 17 13.07 13.82 -19.19
N VAL A 18 13.32 13.39 -17.94
CA VAL A 18 13.70 12.01 -17.62
C VAL A 18 12.45 11.18 -17.36
N PRO A 19 12.16 10.15 -18.17
CA PRO A 19 10.98 9.32 -17.98
C PRO A 19 11.19 8.36 -16.79
N ALA A 20 10.26 8.43 -15.82
CA ALA A 20 10.22 7.56 -14.65
C ALA A 20 9.23 6.40 -14.80
N VAL A 21 8.19 6.58 -15.64
CA VAL A 21 7.22 5.55 -16.04
C VAL A 21 6.97 5.72 -17.53
N ARG A 22 7.02 4.63 -18.32
CA ARG A 22 6.99 4.64 -19.79
C ARG A 22 5.94 3.65 -20.29
N GLY A 23 4.77 4.11 -20.72
CA GLY A 23 3.76 3.30 -21.37
C GLY A 23 3.32 2.07 -20.57
N VAL A 24 3.29 2.16 -19.24
CA VAL A 24 2.95 1.03 -18.36
C VAL A 24 1.48 0.69 -18.53
N SER A 25 1.22 -0.55 -18.95
CA SER A 25 -0.11 -1.15 -19.02
C SER A 25 -0.16 -2.36 -18.09
N LEU A 26 -1.10 -2.37 -17.12
CA LEU A 26 -1.20 -3.39 -16.08
C LEU A 26 -2.66 -3.59 -15.69
N ALA A 27 -3.09 -4.84 -15.60
CA ALA A 27 -4.40 -5.22 -15.08
C ALA A 27 -4.24 -6.08 -13.81
N ILE A 28 -4.95 -5.71 -12.75
CA ILE A 28 -4.96 -6.43 -11.47
C ILE A 28 -6.39 -6.85 -11.17
N ALA A 29 -6.59 -8.14 -10.97
CA ALA A 29 -7.90 -8.70 -10.69
C ALA A 29 -8.39 -8.36 -9.26
N ASP A 30 -9.71 -8.36 -9.06
CA ASP A 30 -10.30 -8.17 -7.74
C ASP A 30 -9.90 -9.32 -6.81
N GLY A 31 -9.40 -8.98 -5.61
CA GLY A 31 -8.88 -9.94 -4.61
C GLY A 31 -7.47 -10.48 -4.87
N GLU A 32 -6.80 -10.05 -5.94
CA GLU A 32 -5.46 -10.51 -6.30
C GLU A 32 -4.39 -10.02 -5.32
N ARG A 33 -3.34 -10.82 -5.12
CA ARG A 33 -2.09 -10.49 -4.41
C ARG A 33 -1.00 -10.26 -5.44
N ARG A 34 -0.71 -9.00 -5.76
CA ARG A 34 0.29 -8.60 -6.74
C ARG A 34 1.55 -8.08 -6.07
N LEU A 35 2.70 -8.59 -6.51
CA LEU A 35 4.00 -8.04 -6.17
C LEU A 35 4.56 -7.22 -7.32
N LEU A 36 5.01 -6.02 -7.02
CA LEU A 36 5.71 -5.14 -7.95
C LEU A 36 7.20 -5.13 -7.58
N LEU A 37 8.02 -5.79 -8.38
CA LEU A 37 9.47 -5.88 -8.23
C LEU A 37 10.20 -4.92 -9.16
N GLY A 38 11.47 -4.68 -8.87
CA GLY A 38 12.41 -3.91 -9.70
C GLY A 38 13.50 -3.28 -8.86
N PRO A 39 14.64 -2.94 -9.45
CA PRO A 39 15.72 -2.25 -8.76
C PRO A 39 15.31 -0.85 -8.30
N ASN A 40 16.19 -0.22 -7.51
CA ASN A 40 16.00 1.18 -7.13
C ASN A 40 15.98 2.07 -8.38
N GLY A 41 15.06 3.02 -8.43
CA GLY A 41 14.89 3.87 -9.61
C GLY A 41 14.07 3.24 -10.76
N ALA A 42 13.58 2.01 -10.63
CA ALA A 42 12.78 1.35 -11.67
C ALA A 42 11.40 2.01 -11.95
N GLY A 43 10.96 2.96 -11.12
CA GLY A 43 9.68 3.66 -11.29
C GLY A 43 8.55 3.17 -10.38
N LYS A 44 8.77 2.19 -9.49
CA LYS A 44 7.75 1.56 -8.63
C LYS A 44 6.98 2.58 -7.78
N THR A 45 7.68 3.38 -6.98
CA THR A 45 7.07 4.40 -6.12
C THR A 45 6.38 5.49 -6.94
N THR A 46 6.94 5.85 -8.11
CA THR A 46 6.28 6.77 -9.06
C THR A 46 4.96 6.18 -9.53
N LEU A 47 4.92 4.89 -9.90
CA LEU A 47 3.70 4.20 -10.30
C LEU A 47 2.64 4.22 -9.18
N PHE A 48 3.04 3.97 -7.93
CA PHE A 48 2.15 4.10 -6.78
C PHE A 48 1.62 5.52 -6.61
N ASN A 49 2.47 6.55 -6.75
CA ASN A 49 2.07 7.95 -6.66
C ASN A 49 1.06 8.35 -7.75
N LEU A 50 1.19 7.77 -8.96
CA LEU A 50 0.22 7.94 -10.03
C LEU A 50 -1.13 7.28 -9.68
N VAL A 51 -1.10 6.04 -9.17
CA VAL A 51 -2.30 5.29 -8.78
C VAL A 51 -3.02 5.95 -7.62
N THR A 52 -2.31 6.51 -6.64
CA THR A 52 -2.91 7.21 -5.49
C THR A 52 -3.39 8.62 -5.82
N GLY A 53 -2.86 9.22 -6.90
CA GLY A 53 -3.19 10.60 -7.28
C GLY A 53 -2.34 11.65 -6.56
N ASP A 54 -1.24 11.24 -5.93
CA ASP A 54 -0.21 12.13 -5.40
C ASP A 54 0.55 12.81 -6.54
N LEU A 55 0.61 12.14 -7.71
CA LEU A 55 1.13 12.67 -8.97
C LEU A 55 0.10 12.49 -10.10
N PRO A 56 -0.09 13.48 -10.97
CA PRO A 56 -0.86 13.29 -12.20
C PRO A 56 0.00 12.59 -13.27
N PRO A 57 -0.57 11.68 -14.07
CA PRO A 57 0.11 11.13 -15.24
C PRO A 57 0.27 12.19 -16.34
N ASP A 58 1.31 12.03 -17.17
CA ASP A 58 1.48 12.85 -18.36
C ASP A 58 0.60 12.32 -19.50
N THR A 59 0.55 10.98 -19.66
CA THR A 59 -0.32 10.28 -20.62
C THR A 59 -0.87 8.98 -20.03
N GLY A 60 -1.85 8.41 -20.71
CA GLY A 60 -2.49 7.16 -20.31
C GLY A 60 -3.66 7.33 -19.36
N SER A 61 -4.20 6.22 -18.90
CA SER A 61 -5.37 6.20 -18.04
C SER A 61 -5.23 5.21 -16.86
N ILE A 62 -5.95 5.53 -15.78
CA ILE A 62 -6.03 4.71 -14.55
C ILE A 62 -7.50 4.49 -14.24
N ARG A 63 -7.91 3.21 -14.13
CA ARG A 63 -9.27 2.84 -13.73
C ARG A 63 -9.25 2.02 -12.45
N LEU A 64 -10.12 2.37 -11.52
CA LEU A 64 -10.36 1.64 -10.28
C LEU A 64 -11.78 1.06 -10.34
N PHE A 65 -11.93 -0.27 -10.37
CA PHE A 65 -13.20 -0.97 -10.58
C PHE A 65 -13.99 -0.42 -11.78
N GLY A 66 -13.30 -0.23 -12.92
CA GLY A 66 -13.86 0.30 -14.15
C GLY A 66 -14.08 1.83 -14.18
N ARG A 67 -13.99 2.50 -13.03
CA ARG A 67 -14.14 3.96 -12.94
C ARG A 67 -12.82 4.66 -13.25
N GLU A 68 -12.84 5.60 -14.18
CA GLU A 68 -11.70 6.46 -14.51
C GLU A 68 -11.33 7.37 -13.34
N ILE A 69 -10.05 7.33 -12.91
CA ILE A 69 -9.55 8.11 -11.77
C ILE A 69 -8.29 8.92 -12.07
N SER A 70 -7.75 8.93 -13.30
CA SER A 70 -6.44 9.52 -13.65
C SER A 70 -6.28 10.97 -13.20
N ARG A 71 -7.35 11.77 -13.29
CA ARG A 71 -7.37 13.19 -12.88
C ARG A 71 -8.06 13.43 -11.54
N MET A 72 -8.41 12.36 -10.83
CA MET A 72 -9.09 12.47 -9.55
C MET A 72 -8.08 12.76 -8.44
N ALA A 73 -8.36 13.73 -7.58
CA ALA A 73 -7.53 14.03 -6.42
C ALA A 73 -7.44 12.85 -5.44
N ALA A 74 -6.29 12.66 -4.79
CA ALA A 74 -5.99 11.53 -3.91
C ALA A 74 -7.09 11.29 -2.85
N HIS A 75 -7.52 12.34 -2.13
CA HIS A 75 -8.55 12.23 -1.09
C HIS A 75 -9.88 11.67 -1.59
N ARG A 76 -10.22 11.84 -2.90
CA ARG A 76 -11.43 11.26 -3.49
C ARG A 76 -11.25 9.78 -3.84
N ARG A 77 -10.01 9.35 -4.18
CA ARG A 77 -9.71 7.94 -4.46
C ARG A 77 -9.86 7.07 -3.21
N VAL A 78 -9.52 7.61 -2.04
CA VAL A 78 -9.73 6.93 -0.75
C VAL A 78 -11.20 6.55 -0.54
N HIS A 79 -12.14 7.43 -0.91
CA HIS A 79 -13.58 7.13 -0.82
C HIS A 79 -14.07 6.08 -1.83
N LEU A 80 -13.26 5.74 -2.82
CA LEU A 80 -13.52 4.62 -3.73
C LEU A 80 -12.94 3.29 -3.23
N GLY A 81 -12.31 3.31 -2.04
CA GLY A 81 -11.73 2.14 -1.41
C GLY A 81 -10.25 1.91 -1.75
N LEU A 82 -9.51 2.93 -2.18
CA LEU A 82 -8.06 2.86 -2.36
C LEU A 82 -7.34 3.35 -1.11
N ALA A 83 -6.53 2.50 -0.48
CA ALA A 83 -5.65 2.88 0.63
C ALA A 83 -4.19 2.58 0.30
N ARG A 84 -3.26 3.30 0.95
CA ARG A 84 -1.81 3.11 0.79
C ARG A 84 -1.10 3.27 2.13
N THR A 85 -0.04 2.46 2.35
CA THR A 85 1.02 2.76 3.29
C THR A 85 2.18 3.43 2.55
N TYR A 86 2.97 4.23 3.26
CA TYR A 86 4.12 4.92 2.67
C TYR A 86 5.43 4.28 3.13
N GLN A 87 6.50 4.44 2.36
CA GLN A 87 7.84 3.94 2.72
C GLN A 87 8.31 4.58 4.04
N VAL A 88 8.06 5.87 4.21
CA VAL A 88 8.30 6.58 5.48
C VAL A 88 7.00 6.64 6.26
N ILE A 89 7.02 6.20 7.51
CA ILE A 89 5.85 6.21 8.40
C ILE A 89 5.36 7.64 8.60
N THR A 90 4.12 7.91 8.14
CA THR A 90 3.50 9.25 8.17
C THR A 90 2.45 9.36 9.29
N LEU A 91 2.76 8.82 10.47
CA LEU A 91 1.88 8.82 11.63
C LEU A 91 2.16 10.05 12.52
N PHE A 92 1.27 10.30 13.47
CA PHE A 92 1.44 11.36 14.47
C PHE A 92 2.28 10.85 15.65
N PRO A 93 3.61 11.11 15.69
CA PRO A 93 4.51 10.46 16.64
C PRO A 93 4.28 10.88 18.10
N ARG A 94 3.74 12.08 18.32
CA ARG A 94 3.42 12.62 19.66
C ARG A 94 2.09 12.12 20.21
N ASP A 95 1.25 11.55 19.36
CA ASP A 95 -0.05 11.00 19.74
C ASP A 95 0.08 9.53 20.15
N THR A 96 -0.93 9.03 20.84
CA THR A 96 -0.98 7.62 21.24
C THR A 96 -1.30 6.70 20.05
N LEU A 97 -1.01 5.39 20.20
CA LEU A 97 -1.38 4.41 19.19
C LEU A 97 -2.89 4.45 18.88
N ALA A 98 -3.69 4.51 19.94
CA ALA A 98 -5.14 4.54 19.79
C ALA A 98 -5.61 5.84 19.12
N HIS A 99 -5.02 6.99 19.44
CA HIS A 99 -5.41 8.28 18.84
C HIS A 99 -5.07 8.31 17.33
N ASN A 100 -3.94 7.76 16.92
CA ASN A 100 -3.63 7.59 15.49
C ASN A 100 -4.72 6.79 14.75
N LEU A 101 -5.18 5.68 15.33
CA LEU A 101 -6.26 4.87 14.76
C LEU A 101 -7.61 5.60 14.77
N GLU A 102 -7.93 6.33 15.83
CA GLU A 102 -9.14 7.17 15.91
C GLU A 102 -9.17 8.20 14.79
N LEU A 103 -8.02 8.85 14.49
CA LEU A 103 -7.89 9.81 13.40
C LEU A 103 -8.11 9.14 12.02
N ALA A 104 -7.57 7.93 11.81
CA ALA A 104 -7.79 7.18 10.57
C ALA A 104 -9.28 6.83 10.37
N LEU A 105 -9.93 6.35 11.43
CA LEU A 105 -11.37 6.04 11.42
C LEU A 105 -12.24 7.28 11.20
N LEU A 106 -11.84 8.43 11.76
CA LEU A 106 -12.53 9.70 11.56
C LEU A 106 -12.41 10.18 10.10
N GLY A 107 -11.26 9.96 9.47
CA GLY A 107 -10.95 10.49 8.14
C GLY A 107 -11.96 10.12 7.05
N LEU A 108 -12.62 8.95 7.15
CA LEU A 108 -13.69 8.53 6.23
C LEU A 108 -15.10 8.93 6.71
N SER A 109 -15.23 9.36 7.96
CA SER A 109 -16.53 9.77 8.51
C SER A 109 -16.97 11.13 7.93
N PRO A 110 -18.27 11.34 7.72
CA PRO A 110 -18.81 12.68 7.44
C PRO A 110 -18.46 13.72 8.51
N LEU A 111 -18.16 13.25 9.72
CA LEU A 111 -17.81 14.08 10.87
C LEU A 111 -16.43 14.74 10.77
N ARG A 112 -15.56 14.33 9.83
CA ARG A 112 -14.23 14.94 9.61
C ARG A 112 -14.27 16.45 9.37
N TRP A 113 -15.38 16.96 8.87
CA TRP A 113 -15.59 18.39 8.60
C TRP A 113 -16.26 19.15 9.75
N ASN A 114 -16.55 18.50 10.88
CA ASN A 114 -17.15 19.16 12.02
C ASN A 114 -16.06 19.62 13.01
N PRO A 115 -15.68 20.91 13.03
CA PRO A 115 -14.60 21.41 13.87
C PRO A 115 -14.96 21.38 15.37
N VAL A 116 -16.22 21.17 15.72
CA VAL A 116 -16.69 21.09 17.11
C VAL A 116 -16.78 19.64 17.61
N ALA A 117 -16.60 18.66 16.71
CA ALA A 117 -16.62 17.25 17.06
C ALA A 117 -15.30 16.85 17.75
N LEU A 118 -15.18 17.12 19.03
CA LEU A 118 -14.04 16.66 19.84
C LEU A 118 -13.99 15.12 19.82
N LEU A 119 -12.84 14.53 19.46
CA LEU A 119 -12.62 13.06 19.48
C LEU A 119 -12.86 12.48 20.88
N SER A 120 -12.54 13.23 21.95
CA SER A 120 -12.81 12.85 23.35
C SER A 120 -14.29 12.60 23.67
N ARG A 121 -15.20 13.06 22.81
CA ARG A 121 -16.66 12.82 22.94
C ARG A 121 -17.16 11.69 22.05
N ARG A 122 -16.27 10.83 21.55
CA ARG A 122 -16.58 9.74 20.59
C ARG A 122 -16.05 8.40 21.11
N PRO A 123 -16.65 7.87 22.17
CA PRO A 123 -16.23 6.58 22.74
C PRO A 123 -16.26 5.45 21.72
N GLU A 124 -17.17 5.49 20.74
CA GLU A 124 -17.29 4.50 19.68
C GLU A 124 -16.02 4.41 18.77
N LEU A 125 -15.35 5.54 18.50
CA LEU A 125 -14.11 5.55 17.74
C LEU A 125 -12.97 4.95 18.56
N ARG A 126 -12.94 5.28 19.86
CA ARG A 126 -11.97 4.73 20.79
C ARG A 126 -12.10 3.21 20.92
N GLU A 127 -13.32 2.70 21.08
CA GLU A 127 -13.59 1.26 21.16
C GLU A 127 -13.17 0.54 19.88
N ARG A 128 -13.49 1.10 18.70
CA ARG A 128 -13.03 0.54 17.41
C ARG A 128 -11.50 0.54 17.30
N ALA A 129 -10.83 1.63 17.70
CA ALA A 129 -9.38 1.71 17.69
C ALA A 129 -8.76 0.66 18.63
N LEU A 130 -9.30 0.50 19.85
CA LEU A 130 -8.85 -0.51 20.79
C LEU A 130 -9.06 -1.94 20.27
N ALA A 131 -10.17 -2.22 19.58
CA ALA A 131 -10.42 -3.52 18.96
C ALA A 131 -9.42 -3.82 17.82
N VAL A 132 -8.98 -2.81 17.07
CA VAL A 132 -7.91 -2.97 16.06
C VAL A 132 -6.58 -3.28 16.76
N LEU A 133 -6.21 -2.53 17.80
CA LEU A 133 -4.97 -2.77 18.57
C LEU A 133 -4.96 -4.15 19.25
N ASP A 134 -6.12 -4.62 19.71
CA ASP A 134 -6.26 -5.93 20.32
C ASP A 134 -5.91 -7.06 19.33
N ARG A 135 -6.39 -6.98 18.10
CA ARG A 135 -6.04 -7.92 17.01
C ARG A 135 -4.56 -7.94 16.68
N LEU A 136 -3.85 -6.86 16.94
CA LEU A 136 -2.41 -6.73 16.75
C LEU A 136 -1.60 -7.15 18.00
N GLY A 137 -2.26 -7.48 19.13
CA GLY A 137 -1.59 -7.67 20.40
C GLY A 137 -0.99 -6.38 20.99
N LEU A 138 -1.40 -5.21 20.50
CA LEU A 138 -0.90 -3.89 20.90
C LEU A 138 -1.85 -3.14 21.86
N ARG A 139 -2.95 -3.76 22.31
CA ARG A 139 -3.89 -3.15 23.24
C ARG A 139 -3.24 -2.64 24.55
N PRO A 140 -2.27 -3.36 25.17
CA PRO A 140 -1.58 -2.85 26.36
C PRO A 140 -0.79 -1.56 26.11
N ALA A 141 -0.37 -1.30 24.86
CA ALA A 141 0.36 -0.12 24.44
C ALA A 141 -0.55 1.01 23.89
N ALA A 142 -1.88 0.87 23.97
CA ALA A 142 -2.84 1.78 23.33
C ALA A 142 -2.63 3.25 23.71
N ASP A 143 -2.26 3.52 24.95
CA ASP A 143 -2.04 4.87 25.50
C ASP A 143 -0.58 5.33 25.48
N ARG A 144 0.34 4.49 24.98
CA ARG A 144 1.74 4.89 24.74
C ARG A 144 1.79 5.80 23.52
N ARG A 145 2.70 6.77 23.54
CA ARG A 145 3.00 7.60 22.37
C ARG A 145 3.61 6.72 21.28
N LEU A 146 3.30 7.01 20.05
CA LEU A 146 3.86 6.27 18.92
C LEU A 146 5.39 6.37 18.88
N SER A 147 5.96 7.55 19.22
CA SER A 147 7.42 7.74 19.33
C SER A 147 8.11 6.83 20.33
N ASP A 148 7.37 6.29 21.31
CA ASP A 148 7.90 5.46 22.41
C ASP A 148 7.73 3.95 22.09
N THR A 149 7.35 3.61 20.88
CA THR A 149 7.18 2.23 20.39
C THR A 149 8.28 1.83 19.42
N SER A 150 8.47 0.52 19.18
CA SER A 150 9.44 0.04 18.20
C SER A 150 9.01 0.41 16.77
N TYR A 151 9.96 0.42 15.85
CA TYR A 151 9.67 0.67 14.44
C TYR A 151 8.69 -0.36 13.87
N GLY A 152 8.82 -1.63 14.26
CA GLY A 152 7.89 -2.69 13.89
C GLY A 152 6.47 -2.47 14.42
N GLU A 153 6.32 -2.01 15.69
CA GLU A 153 5.01 -1.65 16.24
C GLU A 153 4.40 -0.49 15.46
N GLN A 154 5.17 0.55 15.12
CA GLN A 154 4.71 1.68 14.31
C GLN A 154 4.24 1.22 12.94
N ARG A 155 4.99 0.32 12.27
CA ARG A 155 4.63 -0.23 10.96
C ARG A 155 3.34 -1.05 11.02
N ARG A 156 3.16 -1.85 12.08
CA ARG A 156 1.92 -2.62 12.29
C ARG A 156 0.72 -1.70 12.47
N VAL A 157 0.87 -0.61 13.22
CA VAL A 157 -0.19 0.41 13.39
C VAL A 157 -0.51 1.10 12.07
N GLU A 158 0.50 1.46 11.26
CA GLU A 158 0.28 2.08 9.94
C GLU A 158 -0.54 1.18 9.01
N ILE A 159 -0.18 -0.10 8.90
CA ILE A 159 -0.94 -1.07 8.09
C ILE A 159 -2.37 -1.22 8.64
N ALA A 160 -2.52 -1.27 9.97
CA ALA A 160 -3.83 -1.35 10.60
C ALA A 160 -4.69 -0.10 10.35
N MET A 161 -4.08 1.09 10.34
CA MET A 161 -4.78 2.33 9.97
C MET A 161 -5.30 2.28 8.53
N ALA A 162 -4.48 1.81 7.59
CA ALA A 162 -4.90 1.63 6.20
C ALA A 162 -6.04 0.61 6.07
N LEU A 163 -5.96 -0.52 6.79
CA LEU A 163 -6.98 -1.56 6.80
C LEU A 163 -8.27 -1.14 7.52
N SER A 164 -8.19 -0.30 8.56
CA SER A 164 -9.37 0.19 9.29
C SER A 164 -10.27 1.09 8.46
N GLN A 165 -9.78 1.57 7.32
CA GLN A 165 -10.54 2.30 6.32
C GLN A 165 -11.37 1.37 5.41
N GLU A 166 -11.35 0.05 5.64
CA GLU A 166 -12.06 -0.97 4.87
C GLU A 166 -11.78 -0.88 3.36
N PRO A 167 -10.50 -0.85 2.95
CA PRO A 167 -10.15 -0.66 1.55
C PRO A 167 -10.58 -1.86 0.69
N ARG A 168 -10.87 -1.59 -0.58
CA ARG A 168 -11.00 -2.59 -1.63
C ARG A 168 -9.67 -2.88 -2.32
N VAL A 169 -8.81 -1.86 -2.40
CA VAL A 169 -7.42 -1.97 -2.90
C VAL A 169 -6.48 -1.37 -1.88
N LEU A 170 -5.47 -2.13 -1.48
CA LEU A 170 -4.41 -1.71 -0.55
C LEU A 170 -3.06 -1.75 -1.26
N LEU A 171 -2.39 -0.61 -1.29
CA LEU A 171 -1.03 -0.46 -1.80
C LEU A 171 -0.05 -0.44 -0.62
N LEU A 172 0.92 -1.36 -0.61
CA LEU A 172 1.94 -1.49 0.43
C LEU A 172 3.31 -1.14 -0.15
N ASP A 173 3.93 -0.09 0.37
CA ASP A 173 5.24 0.38 -0.09
C ASP A 173 6.32 -0.07 0.88
N GLU A 174 7.09 -1.10 0.49
CA GLU A 174 8.17 -1.73 1.25
C GLU A 174 7.81 -2.01 2.72
N PRO A 175 6.73 -2.80 2.99
CA PRO A 175 6.25 -3.00 4.36
C PRO A 175 7.23 -3.71 5.28
N PHE A 176 8.25 -4.39 4.76
CA PHE A 176 9.26 -5.13 5.53
C PHE A 176 10.60 -4.40 5.67
N ALA A 177 10.75 -3.21 5.10
CA ALA A 177 12.01 -2.46 5.14
C ALA A 177 12.37 -2.08 6.58
N GLY A 178 13.66 -2.28 6.95
CA GLY A 178 14.19 -1.88 8.26
C GLY A 178 13.76 -2.73 9.45
N LEU A 179 13.00 -3.81 9.26
CA LEU A 179 12.48 -4.67 10.31
C LEU A 179 13.42 -5.81 10.68
N SER A 180 13.47 -6.16 11.96
CA SER A 180 14.08 -7.39 12.46
C SER A 180 13.30 -8.64 11.96
N GLN A 181 13.89 -9.83 12.09
CA GLN A 181 13.22 -11.07 11.67
C GLN A 181 11.92 -11.32 12.45
N GLU A 182 11.86 -10.99 13.73
CA GLU A 182 10.65 -11.14 14.55
C GLU A 182 9.55 -10.18 14.08
N GLU A 183 9.87 -8.90 13.92
CA GLU A 183 8.92 -7.90 13.42
C GLU A 183 8.41 -8.23 12.00
N ARG A 184 9.27 -8.80 11.13
CA ARG A 184 8.85 -9.30 9.81
C ARG A 184 7.80 -10.40 9.90
N ARG A 185 7.94 -11.35 10.85
CA ARG A 185 6.94 -12.41 11.09
C ARG A 185 5.60 -11.82 11.52
N ASP A 186 5.61 -10.83 12.40
CA ASP A 186 4.40 -10.13 12.83
C ASP A 186 3.67 -9.47 11.65
N ILE A 187 4.41 -8.74 10.80
CA ILE A 187 3.85 -8.14 9.58
C ILE A 187 3.32 -9.22 8.63
N GLN A 188 4.06 -10.33 8.42
CA GLN A 188 3.60 -11.43 7.59
C GLN A 188 2.26 -12.01 8.08
N GLN A 189 2.12 -12.22 9.39
CA GLN A 189 0.87 -12.69 9.98
C GLN A 189 -0.27 -11.70 9.78
N GLN A 190 -0.01 -10.39 9.98
CA GLN A 190 -0.97 -9.33 9.73
C GLN A 190 -1.42 -9.29 8.27
N LEU A 191 -0.49 -9.40 7.32
CA LEU A 191 -0.79 -9.41 5.90
C LEU A 191 -1.54 -10.68 5.47
N ALA A 192 -1.19 -11.84 6.02
CA ALA A 192 -1.88 -13.10 5.77
C ALA A 192 -3.34 -13.07 6.24
N ALA A 193 -3.64 -12.32 7.30
CA ALA A 193 -4.99 -12.14 7.83
C ALA A 193 -5.87 -11.19 6.99
N ILE A 194 -5.32 -10.49 6.00
CA ILE A 194 -6.10 -9.60 5.12
C ILE A 194 -7.11 -10.44 4.30
N PRO A 195 -8.41 -10.12 4.36
CA PRO A 195 -9.41 -10.88 3.62
C PRO A 195 -9.19 -10.84 2.10
N ARG A 196 -9.55 -11.93 1.41
CA ARG A 196 -9.41 -12.02 -0.06
C ARG A 196 -10.29 -11.02 -0.85
N ARG A 197 -11.29 -10.41 -0.24
CA ARG A 197 -12.03 -9.30 -0.85
C ARG A 197 -11.21 -8.00 -1.00
N VAL A 198 -10.02 -7.94 -0.40
CA VAL A 198 -9.10 -6.79 -0.53
C VAL A 198 -8.01 -7.17 -1.52
N THR A 199 -7.95 -6.47 -2.64
CA THR A 199 -6.84 -6.56 -3.59
C THR A 199 -5.60 -5.92 -2.95
N VAL A 200 -4.45 -6.59 -2.98
CA VAL A 200 -3.22 -6.03 -2.41
C VAL A 200 -2.14 -5.96 -3.48
N VAL A 201 -1.58 -4.78 -3.64
CA VAL A 201 -0.38 -4.56 -4.46
C VAL A 201 0.76 -4.15 -3.54
N MET A 202 1.86 -4.88 -3.59
CA MET A 202 3.00 -4.66 -2.72
C MET A 202 4.24 -4.33 -3.56
N ILE A 203 4.95 -3.29 -3.18
CA ILE A 203 6.33 -3.05 -3.64
C ILE A 203 7.26 -3.68 -2.61
N GLU A 204 8.18 -4.52 -3.05
CA GLU A 204 9.25 -5.07 -2.23
C GLU A 204 10.52 -5.32 -3.05
N HIS A 205 11.63 -5.40 -2.35
CA HIS A 205 12.92 -5.78 -2.90
C HIS A 205 13.49 -7.04 -2.23
N ASP A 206 12.97 -7.45 -1.08
CA ASP A 206 13.27 -8.71 -0.41
C ASP A 206 12.41 -9.83 -1.03
N LEU A 207 13.06 -10.63 -1.89
CA LEU A 207 12.39 -11.65 -2.69
C LEU A 207 11.77 -12.77 -1.83
N ASP A 208 12.44 -13.20 -0.75
CA ASP A 208 12.02 -14.37 0.02
C ASP A 208 10.68 -14.16 0.71
N VAL A 209 10.49 -12.98 1.27
CA VAL A 209 9.25 -12.61 1.97
C VAL A 209 8.14 -12.28 1.00
N ALA A 210 8.45 -11.50 -0.02
CA ALA A 210 7.48 -11.02 -0.99
C ALA A 210 6.91 -12.15 -1.86
N LEU A 211 7.76 -13.12 -2.22
CA LEU A 211 7.36 -14.28 -3.03
C LEU A 211 6.43 -15.26 -2.30
N SER A 212 6.42 -15.27 -0.97
CA SER A 212 5.50 -16.10 -0.18
C SER A 212 4.08 -15.53 -0.15
N PHE A 213 3.94 -14.23 -0.36
CA PHE A 213 2.67 -13.51 -0.29
C PHE A 213 1.95 -13.41 -1.65
N ALA A 214 2.71 -13.23 -2.75
CA ALA A 214 2.15 -12.86 -4.04
C ALA A 214 1.71 -14.06 -4.88
N GLU A 215 0.59 -13.91 -5.58
CA GLU A 215 0.09 -14.85 -6.60
C GLU A 215 0.68 -14.53 -7.98
N ARG A 216 0.84 -13.24 -8.26
CA ARG A 216 1.46 -12.74 -9.49
C ARG A 216 2.48 -11.67 -9.20
N ILE A 217 3.48 -11.61 -10.07
CA ILE A 217 4.60 -10.70 -9.96
C ILE A 217 4.68 -9.89 -11.25
N THR A 218 4.89 -8.59 -11.11
CA THR A 218 5.21 -7.67 -12.20
C THR A 218 6.58 -7.07 -11.94
N VAL A 219 7.49 -7.18 -12.88
CA VAL A 219 8.86 -6.64 -12.76
C VAL A 219 8.96 -5.37 -13.57
N LEU A 220 9.31 -4.26 -12.90
CA LEU A 220 9.62 -2.97 -13.51
C LEU A 220 11.14 -2.81 -13.63
N HIS A 221 11.58 -2.29 -14.79
CA HIS A 221 12.93 -1.83 -15.01
C HIS A 221 12.91 -0.58 -15.89
N GLN A 222 13.64 0.47 -15.49
CA GLN A 222 13.72 1.76 -16.21
C GLN A 222 12.38 2.35 -16.63
N GLY A 223 11.36 2.18 -15.80
CA GLY A 223 10.02 2.72 -16.03
C GLY A 223 9.08 1.84 -16.86
N GLU A 224 9.52 0.67 -17.31
CA GLU A 224 8.75 -0.26 -18.14
C GLU A 224 8.51 -1.60 -17.44
N ILE A 225 7.41 -2.29 -17.77
CA ILE A 225 7.20 -3.68 -17.35
C ILE A 225 8.01 -4.59 -18.28
N ILE A 226 8.96 -5.32 -17.71
CA ILE A 226 9.78 -6.27 -18.48
C ILE A 226 9.21 -7.69 -18.44
N VAL A 227 8.55 -8.06 -17.34
CA VAL A 227 7.94 -9.39 -17.16
C VAL A 227 6.74 -9.31 -16.23
N GLU A 228 5.73 -10.14 -16.51
CA GLU A 228 4.58 -10.36 -15.65
C GLU A 228 4.21 -11.85 -15.66
N GLY A 229 4.07 -12.46 -14.47
CA GLY A 229 3.75 -13.88 -14.38
C GLY A 229 3.68 -14.40 -12.95
N SER A 230 3.63 -15.72 -12.83
CA SER A 230 3.81 -16.44 -11.58
C SER A 230 5.26 -16.35 -11.09
N ARG A 231 5.49 -16.76 -9.84
CA ARG A 231 6.85 -16.84 -9.28
C ARG A 231 7.81 -17.65 -10.17
N ALA A 232 7.36 -18.81 -10.66
CA ALA A 232 8.20 -19.69 -11.46
C ALA A 232 8.59 -19.06 -12.81
N GLU A 233 7.64 -18.40 -13.46
CA GLU A 233 7.87 -17.71 -14.75
C GLU A 233 8.84 -16.54 -14.58
N VAL A 234 8.67 -15.72 -13.54
CA VAL A 234 9.50 -14.53 -13.29
C VAL A 234 10.94 -14.92 -12.91
N VAL A 235 11.11 -15.94 -12.07
CA VAL A 235 12.46 -16.42 -11.67
C VAL A 235 13.22 -17.04 -12.84
N ALA A 236 12.52 -17.68 -13.78
CA ALA A 236 13.11 -18.32 -14.96
C ALA A 236 13.40 -17.33 -16.11
N ASP A 237 12.87 -16.10 -16.06
CA ASP A 237 13.03 -15.12 -17.14
C ASP A 237 14.46 -14.54 -17.16
N ALA A 238 15.13 -14.66 -18.30
CA ALA A 238 16.52 -14.21 -18.47
C ALA A 238 16.69 -12.70 -18.25
N ARG A 239 15.69 -11.87 -18.60
CA ARG A 239 15.73 -10.41 -18.41
C ARG A 239 15.71 -10.05 -16.91
N VAL A 240 14.99 -10.83 -16.12
CA VAL A 240 14.96 -10.66 -14.65
C VAL A 240 16.32 -11.04 -14.06
N GLN A 241 16.89 -12.15 -14.51
CA GLN A 241 18.23 -12.59 -14.07
C GLN A 241 19.30 -11.55 -14.41
N GLU A 242 19.28 -10.98 -15.60
CA GLU A 242 20.20 -9.91 -16.03
C GLU A 242 20.05 -8.67 -15.11
N VAL A 243 18.84 -8.22 -14.84
CA VAL A 243 18.56 -7.02 -14.01
C VAL A 243 19.00 -7.20 -12.55
N TYR A 244 18.88 -8.41 -11.98
CA TYR A 244 19.18 -8.66 -10.57
C TYR A 244 20.55 -9.27 -10.30
N LEU A 245 21.11 -10.03 -11.23
CA LEU A 245 22.40 -10.71 -11.08
C LEU A 245 23.55 -9.97 -11.77
N GLY A 246 23.27 -9.00 -12.64
CA GLY A 246 24.28 -8.16 -13.28
C GLY A 246 25.22 -8.91 -14.21
N THR A 247 24.77 -9.97 -14.86
CA THR A 247 25.53 -10.76 -15.86
C THR A 247 25.22 -10.33 -17.27
#